data_963d879645506e91ca3c4f52abf54aa0
#
_entry.id   963d879645506e91ca3c4f52abf54aa0
#
_cell.length_a   1.000
_cell.length_b   1.000
_cell.length_c   1.000
_cell.angle_alpha   90.00
_cell.angle_beta   90.00
_cell.angle_gamma   90.00
#
_symmetry.space_group_name_H-M   'P 1'
#
loop_
_entity.id
_entity.type
_entity.pdbx_description
1 polymer ?
#
loop_
_entity_poly.entity_id
_entity_poly.type
_entity_poly.pdbx_seq_one_letter_code
_entity_poly.pdbx_strand_id
1 'polypeptide(L)' 'MSAFGIFAAILTFVYVIYYAVMISMD' A
#
# COMPACT_ATOMS: atom_id res chain seq x y z
N MET A 1 7.76 -8.10 -16.52
CA MET A 1 7.35 -7.19 -15.45
C MET A 1 8.17 -5.93 -15.52
N SER A 2 7.55 -4.79 -15.46
CA SER A 2 8.26 -3.52 -15.52
C SER A 2 8.54 -3.03 -14.10
N ALA A 3 9.66 -2.33 -13.94
CA ALA A 3 10.01 -1.73 -12.65
C ALA A 3 8.92 -0.77 -12.16
N PHE A 4 8.26 -0.09 -13.10
CA PHE A 4 7.18 0.82 -12.77
C PHE A 4 6.00 0.08 -12.13
N GLY A 5 5.67 -1.10 -12.64
CA GLY A 5 4.59 -1.90 -12.09
C GLY A 5 4.87 -2.34 -10.66
N ILE A 6 6.11 -2.76 -10.40
CA ILE A 6 6.52 -3.17 -9.05
C ILE A 6 6.46 -1.98 -8.10
N PHE A 7 6.92 -0.82 -8.54
CA PHE A 7 6.89 0.39 -7.72
C PHE A 7 5.45 0.76 -7.35
N ALA A 8 4.55 0.73 -8.33
CA ALA A 8 3.15 1.05 -8.08
C ALA A 8 2.51 0.04 -7.11
N ALA A 9 2.86 -1.23 -7.23
CA ALA A 9 2.34 -2.26 -6.32
C ALA A 9 2.78 -2.01 -4.87
N ILE A 10 4.03 -1.65 -4.67
CA ILE A 10 4.56 -1.33 -3.34
C ILE A 10 3.82 -0.13 -2.75
N LEU A 11 3.60 0.91 -3.52
CA LEU A 11 2.87 2.09 -3.05
C LEU A 11 1.45 1.73 -2.66
N THR A 12 0.79 0.88 -3.45
CA THR A 12 -0.57 0.44 -3.15
C THR A 12 -0.61 -0.32 -1.82
N PHE A 13 0.33 -1.22 -1.58
CA PHE A 13 0.40 -1.96 -0.33
C PHE A 13 0.58 -1.03 0.86
N VAL A 14 1.46 -0.04 0.74
CA VAL A 14 1.70 0.92 1.82
C VAL A 14 0.42 1.66 2.17
N TYR A 15 -0.33 2.10 1.17
CA TYR A 15 -1.58 2.80 1.42
C TYR A 15 -2.63 1.92 2.07
N VAL A 16 -2.75 0.67 1.62
CA VAL A 16 -3.72 -0.26 2.19
C VAL A 16 -3.39 -0.52 3.65
N ILE A 17 -2.13 -0.76 3.98
CA ILE A 17 -1.70 -0.99 5.35
C ILE A 17 -1.96 0.24 6.20
N TYR A 18 -1.70 1.43 5.68
CA TYR A 18 -1.94 2.67 6.40
C TYR A 18 -3.42 2.80 6.80
N TYR A 19 -4.31 2.60 5.84
CA TYR A 19 -5.73 2.71 6.12
C TYR A 19 -6.21 1.61 7.07
N ALA A 20 -5.69 0.41 6.91
CA ALA A 20 -6.06 -0.70 7.79
C ALA A 20 -5.67 -0.40 9.23
N VAL A 21 -4.48 0.12 9.46
CA VAL A 21 -4.01 0.49 10.79
C VAL A 21 -4.87 1.59 11.37
N MET A 22 -5.18 2.62 10.61
CA MET A 22 -5.98 3.75 11.10
C MET A 22 -7.38 3.31 11.49
N ILE A 23 -7.98 2.42 10.71
CA ILE A 23 -9.32 1.90 11.02
C ILE A 23 -9.25 1.00 12.26
N SER A 24 -8.22 0.18 12.38
CA SER A 24 -8.07 -0.72 13.51
C SER A 24 -7.84 0.01 14.82
N MET A 25 -7.23 1.17 14.77
CA MET A 25 -6.90 1.93 15.98
C MET A 25 -7.98 2.94 16.37
N ASP A 26 -9.11 2.87 15.73
CA ASP A 26 -10.23 3.76 16.03
C ASP A 26 -10.73 3.62 17.49
#